data_b1df20b4268a26c4945f6bc23f2a3da8
#
_entry.id   b1df20b4268a26c4945f6bc23f2a3da8
#
_cell.length_a   1.000
_cell.length_b   1.000
_cell.length_c   1.000
_cell.angle_alpha   90.00
_cell.angle_beta   90.00
_cell.angle_gamma   90.00
#
_symmetry.space_group_name_H-M   'P 1'
#
loop_
_entity.id
_entity.type
_entity.pdbx_description
1 polymer ?
#
loop_
_entity_poly.entity_id
_entity_poly.type
_entity_poly.pdbx_seq_one_letter_code
_entity_poly.pdbx_strand_id
1 'polypeptide(L)'
;VATPGAEPMAFGGYAAALLLDADKMLRFDSLRAPEAALRRWLNAAALVRPAALEGTVVTTASPSPVEQALVRWDPAWFAREELEERAQTGLPPAVRTAAVTGAEADVRAFMEEFLGSSALPERVREQLRIVGPVPLDQGYFAWSESLEEDSEEAPVQGDWRTLMFFSYGIAQQVTRELRATRATIAALKKNVGERPVQIRCDGLDVL
;
A
#
# COMPACT_ATOMS: atom_id res chain seq x y z
N VAL A 1 -5.49 -1.97 29.50
CA VAL A 1 -4.96 -2.54 28.26
C VAL A 1 -5.96 -2.28 27.16
N ALA A 2 -5.49 -1.82 26.00
CA ALA A 2 -6.32 -1.57 24.84
C ALA A 2 -5.64 -2.16 23.59
N THR A 3 -6.43 -2.51 22.58
CA THR A 3 -5.91 -2.82 21.24
C THR A 3 -5.52 -1.52 20.52
N PRO A 4 -4.54 -1.53 19.60
CA PRO A 4 -4.14 -0.35 18.86
C PRO A 4 -5.33 0.36 18.17
N GLY A 5 -5.49 1.66 18.44
CA GLY A 5 -6.60 2.46 17.92
C GLY A 5 -7.88 2.48 18.75
N ALA A 6 -7.95 1.68 19.82
CA ALA A 6 -9.07 1.64 20.78
C ALA A 6 -8.69 2.18 22.17
N GLU A 7 -7.64 2.97 22.26
CA GLU A 7 -7.17 3.57 23.50
C GLU A 7 -8.19 4.59 24.02
N PRO A 8 -8.75 4.40 25.23
CA PRO A 8 -9.69 5.35 25.79
C PRO A 8 -8.98 6.65 26.20
N MET A 9 -9.67 7.76 26.09
CA MET A 9 -9.15 9.03 26.60
C MET A 9 -9.24 9.08 28.13
N ALA A 10 -8.16 9.55 28.77
CA ALA A 10 -8.14 9.82 30.22
C ALA A 10 -8.11 11.33 30.47
N PHE A 11 -8.93 11.79 31.41
CA PHE A 11 -8.89 13.19 31.83
C PHE A 11 -7.52 13.53 32.42
N GLY A 12 -6.86 14.57 31.85
CA GLY A 12 -5.51 14.97 32.26
C GLY A 12 -4.38 14.12 31.67
N GLY A 13 -4.69 13.15 30.79
CA GLY A 13 -3.72 12.25 30.15
C GLY A 13 -3.23 11.12 31.06
N TYR A 14 -2.63 10.11 30.45
CA TYR A 14 -2.01 9.00 31.18
C TYR A 14 -0.67 9.37 31.81
N ALA A 15 -0.34 8.77 32.95
CA ALA A 15 1.01 8.91 33.52
C ALA A 15 2.06 8.16 32.71
N ALA A 16 1.67 7.02 32.12
CA ALA A 16 2.57 6.22 31.27
C ALA A 16 1.78 5.46 30.21
N ALA A 17 2.45 5.18 29.08
CA ALA A 17 2.02 4.23 28.08
C ALA A 17 3.12 3.20 27.81
N LEU A 18 2.73 1.93 27.70
CA LEU A 18 3.60 0.84 27.26
C LEU A 18 3.14 0.37 25.89
N LEU A 19 4.01 0.52 24.90
CA LEU A 19 3.78 0.07 23.53
C LEU A 19 4.36 -1.33 23.41
N LEU A 20 3.52 -2.34 23.67
CA LEU A 20 3.90 -3.75 23.63
C LEU A 20 3.80 -4.31 22.20
N ASP A 21 4.51 -5.42 21.96
CA ASP A 21 4.54 -6.12 20.66
C ASP A 21 4.91 -5.21 19.47
N ALA A 22 5.68 -4.17 19.72
CA ALA A 22 5.99 -3.15 18.72
C ALA A 22 6.63 -3.73 17.44
N ASP A 23 7.56 -4.68 17.58
CA ASP A 23 8.19 -5.34 16.44
C ASP A 23 7.22 -6.18 15.60
N LYS A 24 6.13 -6.68 16.17
CA LYS A 24 5.12 -7.41 15.40
C LYS A 24 4.43 -6.51 14.40
N MET A 25 4.22 -5.24 14.75
CA MET A 25 3.60 -4.25 13.84
C MET A 25 4.48 -3.92 12.65
N LEU A 26 5.81 -4.07 12.78
CA LEU A 26 6.77 -3.84 11.70
C LEU A 26 6.94 -5.06 10.77
N ARG A 27 6.46 -6.24 11.18
CA ARG A 27 6.59 -7.49 10.43
C ARG A 27 5.42 -7.79 9.50
N PHE A 28 4.43 -6.89 9.42
CA PHE A 28 3.38 -7.06 8.43
C PHE A 28 3.97 -6.97 7.03
N ASP A 29 3.53 -7.87 6.16
CA ASP A 29 3.95 -7.90 4.75
C ASP A 29 3.27 -6.77 3.97
N SER A 30 3.68 -5.56 4.28
CA SER A 30 3.19 -4.34 3.67
C SER A 30 4.28 -3.28 3.67
N LEU A 31 4.47 -2.64 2.54
CA LEU A 31 5.40 -1.52 2.38
C LEU A 31 5.11 -0.36 3.36
N ARG A 32 3.86 -0.26 3.85
CA ARG A 32 3.42 0.79 4.77
C ARG A 32 3.41 0.38 6.23
N ALA A 33 3.83 -0.84 6.56
CA ALA A 33 3.85 -1.30 7.95
C ALA A 33 4.63 -0.36 8.89
N PRO A 34 5.82 0.16 8.52
CA PRO A 34 6.56 1.11 9.36
C PRO A 34 5.81 2.42 9.61
N GLU A 35 5.21 3.00 8.56
CA GLU A 35 4.42 4.24 8.67
C GLU A 35 3.17 4.03 9.54
N ALA A 36 2.48 2.91 9.34
CA ALA A 36 1.28 2.56 10.11
C ALA A 36 1.62 2.33 11.59
N ALA A 37 2.73 1.66 11.87
CA ALA A 37 3.22 1.45 13.24
C ALA A 37 3.55 2.78 13.91
N LEU A 38 4.36 3.63 13.27
CA LEU A 38 4.73 4.94 13.80
C LEU A 38 3.51 5.80 14.10
N ARG A 39 2.54 5.85 13.19
CA ARG A 39 1.29 6.60 13.39
C ARG A 39 0.53 6.11 14.62
N ARG A 40 0.41 4.79 14.80
CA ARG A 40 -0.29 4.20 15.96
C ARG A 40 0.46 4.49 17.25
N TRP A 41 1.78 4.37 17.25
CA TRP A 41 2.61 4.66 18.41
C TRP A 41 2.53 6.14 18.82
N LEU A 42 2.61 7.06 17.86
CA LEU A 42 2.46 8.49 18.13
C LEU A 42 1.07 8.83 18.65
N ASN A 43 0.01 8.22 18.11
CA ASN A 43 -1.35 8.42 18.60
C ASN A 43 -1.50 7.96 20.05
N ALA A 44 -1.01 6.78 20.41
CA ALA A 44 -1.04 6.28 21.77
C ALA A 44 -0.18 7.15 22.73
N ALA A 45 1.02 7.53 22.28
CA ALA A 45 1.92 8.38 23.05
C ALA A 45 1.35 9.79 23.27
N ALA A 46 0.57 10.33 22.33
CA ALA A 46 -0.11 11.61 22.48
C ALA A 46 -1.17 11.64 23.59
N LEU A 47 -1.64 10.48 24.06
CA LEU A 47 -2.55 10.38 25.22
C LEU A 47 -1.84 10.47 26.56
N VAL A 48 -0.51 10.42 26.57
CA VAL A 48 0.32 10.57 27.77
C VAL A 48 0.51 12.07 28.05
N ARG A 49 0.45 12.45 29.32
CA ARG A 49 0.73 13.82 29.73
C ARG A 49 2.16 14.25 29.37
N PRO A 50 2.43 15.54 29.24
CA PRO A 50 3.76 16.03 28.89
C PRO A 50 4.84 15.56 29.86
N ALA A 51 6.08 15.46 29.41
CA ALA A 51 7.24 15.09 30.22
C ALA A 51 7.43 16.02 31.44
N ALA A 52 7.07 17.31 31.35
CA ALA A 52 7.05 18.24 32.47
C ALA A 52 6.08 17.86 33.60
N LEU A 53 5.13 16.98 33.32
CA LEU A 53 4.19 16.37 34.27
C LEU A 53 4.51 14.88 34.49
N GLU A 54 5.77 14.49 34.29
CA GLU A 54 6.29 13.13 34.48
C GLU A 54 5.61 12.06 33.59
N GLY A 55 5.08 12.47 32.43
CA GLY A 55 4.56 11.53 31.44
C GLY A 55 5.67 10.69 30.83
N THR A 56 5.46 9.38 30.73
CA THR A 56 6.48 8.44 30.22
C THR A 56 5.87 7.51 29.18
N VAL A 57 6.59 7.32 28.07
CA VAL A 57 6.27 6.31 27.04
C VAL A 57 7.41 5.30 26.99
N VAL A 58 7.05 4.01 27.06
CA VAL A 58 7.99 2.90 26.97
C VAL A 58 7.60 2.04 25.79
N THR A 59 8.54 1.71 24.94
CA THR A 59 8.33 0.82 23.79
C THR A 59 9.18 -0.45 23.90
N THR A 60 8.69 -1.56 23.36
CA THR A 60 9.44 -2.80 23.17
C THR A 60 10.00 -2.93 21.75
N ALA A 61 9.93 -1.85 20.96
CA ALA A 61 10.51 -1.83 19.62
C ALA A 61 12.03 -2.01 19.67
N SER A 62 12.54 -2.83 18.75
CA SER A 62 13.97 -2.90 18.49
C SER A 62 14.48 -1.59 17.89
N PRO A 63 15.77 -1.23 18.11
CA PRO A 63 16.35 -0.02 17.52
C PRO A 63 16.16 0.00 16.00
N SER A 64 15.51 1.03 15.50
CA SER A 64 15.15 1.19 14.10
C SER A 64 14.88 2.66 13.76
N PRO A 65 14.87 3.08 12.48
CA PRO A 65 14.46 4.43 12.10
C PRO A 65 13.07 4.81 12.62
N VAL A 66 12.14 3.85 12.63
CA VAL A 66 10.77 4.04 13.14
C VAL A 66 10.76 4.34 14.64
N GLU A 67 11.50 3.55 15.43
CA GLU A 67 11.65 3.76 16.87
C GLU A 67 12.32 5.11 17.16
N GLN A 68 13.37 5.46 16.42
CA GLN A 68 14.04 6.77 16.58
C GLN A 68 13.10 7.95 16.27
N ALA A 69 12.23 7.81 15.28
CA ALA A 69 11.23 8.83 14.96
C ALA A 69 10.21 9.03 16.08
N LEU A 70 9.80 7.94 16.75
CA LEU A 70 8.96 8.01 17.94
C LEU A 70 9.67 8.73 19.08
N VAL A 71 10.90 8.33 19.41
CA VAL A 71 11.70 8.91 20.52
C VAL A 71 11.98 10.40 20.29
N ARG A 72 12.28 10.79 19.07
CA ARG A 72 12.54 12.20 18.69
C ARG A 72 11.26 13.00 18.48
N TRP A 73 10.10 12.35 18.43
CA TRP A 73 8.84 12.97 18.03
C TRP A 73 8.91 13.66 16.67
N ASP A 74 9.61 13.03 15.71
CA ASP A 74 9.85 13.59 14.38
C ASP A 74 9.39 12.60 13.25
N PRO A 75 8.07 12.49 13.02
CA PRO A 75 7.56 11.70 11.90
C PRO A 75 7.94 12.29 10.53
N ALA A 76 8.22 13.57 10.45
CA ALA A 76 8.61 14.21 9.21
C ALA A 76 10.02 13.80 8.77
N TRP A 77 10.95 13.63 9.71
CA TRP A 77 12.26 13.05 9.41
C TRP A 77 12.10 11.64 8.87
N PHE A 78 11.33 10.78 9.54
CA PHE A 78 11.10 9.41 9.09
C PHE A 78 10.50 9.36 7.67
N ALA A 79 9.50 10.21 7.39
CA ALA A 79 8.86 10.26 6.07
C ALA A 79 9.85 10.68 4.96
N ARG A 80 10.83 11.53 5.25
CA ARG A 80 11.87 11.92 4.28
C ARG A 80 12.83 10.76 4.01
N GLU A 81 13.31 10.08 5.04
CA GLU A 81 14.20 8.91 4.90
C GLU A 81 13.52 7.80 4.09
N GLU A 82 12.27 7.47 4.43
CA GLU A 82 11.48 6.48 3.69
C GLU A 82 11.30 6.88 2.21
N LEU A 83 11.00 8.15 1.95
CA LEU A 83 10.82 8.61 0.57
C LEU A 83 12.12 8.52 -0.24
N GLU A 84 13.25 8.83 0.39
CA GLU A 84 14.57 8.73 -0.26
C GLU A 84 14.93 7.27 -0.58
N GLU A 85 14.72 6.36 0.35
CA GLU A 85 14.93 4.92 0.13
C GLU A 85 14.03 4.38 -0.99
N ARG A 86 12.74 4.77 -0.98
CA ARG A 86 11.79 4.37 -2.03
C ARG A 86 12.13 4.98 -3.39
N ALA A 87 12.71 6.18 -3.43
CA ALA A 87 13.18 6.77 -4.67
C ALA A 87 14.36 5.96 -5.25
N GLN A 88 15.29 5.52 -4.41
CA GLN A 88 16.44 4.71 -4.83
C GLN A 88 16.01 3.32 -5.31
N THR A 89 14.99 2.73 -4.70
CA THR A 89 14.48 1.39 -5.04
C THR A 89 13.36 1.40 -6.09
N GLY A 90 12.89 2.58 -6.49
CA GLY A 90 11.79 2.74 -7.45
C GLY A 90 10.47 2.20 -6.91
N LEU A 91 10.18 2.47 -5.63
CA LEU A 91 8.94 2.07 -4.95
C LEU A 91 8.01 3.27 -4.70
N PRO A 92 6.71 3.05 -4.56
CA PRO A 92 5.77 4.12 -4.26
C PRO A 92 6.02 4.69 -2.84
N PRO A 93 5.79 6.00 -2.65
CA PRO A 93 5.18 6.95 -3.57
C PRO A 93 6.19 7.67 -4.48
N ALA A 94 7.47 7.30 -4.49
CA ALA A 94 8.46 7.92 -5.39
C ALA A 94 8.17 7.62 -6.87
N VAL A 95 7.52 6.50 -7.15
CA VAL A 95 6.95 6.15 -8.45
C VAL A 95 5.46 5.87 -8.30
N ARG A 96 4.74 5.89 -9.42
CA ARG A 96 3.35 5.48 -9.48
C ARG A 96 3.22 3.98 -9.70
N THR A 97 2.10 3.43 -9.26
CA THR A 97 1.77 2.01 -9.46
C THR A 97 0.44 1.84 -10.17
N ALA A 98 0.30 0.71 -10.86
CA ALA A 98 -0.99 0.19 -11.29
C ALA A 98 -1.01 -1.31 -11.08
N ALA A 99 -2.10 -1.82 -10.51
CA ALA A 99 -2.38 -3.24 -10.39
C ALA A 99 -3.47 -3.64 -11.38
N VAL A 100 -3.24 -4.73 -12.09
CA VAL A 100 -4.23 -5.39 -12.96
C VAL A 100 -4.53 -6.74 -12.34
N THR A 101 -5.79 -6.96 -11.93
CA THR A 101 -6.20 -8.14 -11.15
C THR A 101 -7.40 -8.83 -11.80
N GLY A 102 -7.45 -10.16 -11.77
CA GLY A 102 -8.53 -10.97 -12.32
C GLY A 102 -8.11 -12.41 -12.56
N ALA A 103 -8.89 -13.16 -13.34
CA ALA A 103 -8.49 -14.50 -13.75
C ALA A 103 -7.18 -14.49 -14.55
N GLU A 104 -6.33 -15.51 -14.40
CA GLU A 104 -5.00 -15.58 -15.04
C GLU A 104 -5.03 -15.26 -16.52
N ALA A 105 -5.92 -15.95 -17.26
CA ALA A 105 -6.04 -15.79 -18.71
C ALA A 105 -6.42 -14.36 -19.10
N ASP A 106 -7.30 -13.72 -18.32
CA ASP A 106 -7.76 -12.35 -18.56
C ASP A 106 -6.68 -11.32 -18.28
N VAL A 107 -5.92 -11.50 -17.19
CA VAL A 107 -4.78 -10.64 -16.85
C VAL A 107 -3.71 -10.73 -17.95
N ARG A 108 -3.39 -11.94 -18.41
CA ARG A 108 -2.43 -12.15 -19.50
C ARG A 108 -2.88 -11.49 -20.81
N ALA A 109 -4.11 -11.74 -21.23
CA ALA A 109 -4.68 -11.15 -22.45
C ALA A 109 -4.72 -9.61 -22.36
N PHE A 110 -5.07 -9.07 -21.18
CA PHE A 110 -5.06 -7.63 -20.95
C PHE A 110 -3.64 -7.05 -21.10
N MET A 111 -2.66 -7.70 -20.51
CA MET A 111 -1.26 -7.22 -20.58
C MET A 111 -0.68 -7.32 -22.00
N GLU A 112 -1.02 -8.36 -22.75
CA GLU A 112 -0.63 -8.50 -24.17
C GLU A 112 -1.23 -7.37 -25.01
N GLU A 113 -2.52 -7.08 -24.88
CA GLU A 113 -3.19 -5.99 -25.59
C GLU A 113 -2.61 -4.63 -25.20
N PHE A 114 -2.44 -4.38 -23.89
CA PHE A 114 -1.85 -3.14 -23.37
C PHE A 114 -0.45 -2.89 -23.92
N LEU A 115 0.43 -3.88 -23.85
CA LEU A 115 1.81 -3.77 -24.31
C LEU A 115 1.93 -3.78 -25.85
N GLY A 116 0.98 -4.41 -26.53
CA GLY A 116 0.90 -4.43 -27.99
C GLY A 116 0.32 -3.17 -28.61
N SER A 117 -0.28 -2.29 -27.80
CA SER A 117 -0.96 -1.10 -28.31
C SER A 117 -0.01 -0.14 -29.03
N SER A 118 -0.38 0.24 -30.25
CA SER A 118 0.35 1.27 -31.02
C SER A 118 0.27 2.67 -30.42
N ALA A 119 -0.70 2.92 -29.54
CA ALA A 119 -0.86 4.19 -28.82
C ALA A 119 0.11 4.32 -27.64
N LEU A 120 0.76 3.23 -27.22
CA LEU A 120 1.79 3.22 -26.18
C LEU A 120 3.18 3.31 -26.83
N PRO A 121 3.86 4.49 -26.82
CA PRO A 121 5.16 4.66 -27.43
C PRO A 121 6.22 3.72 -26.83
N GLU A 122 7.17 3.25 -27.64
CA GLU A 122 8.25 2.37 -27.20
C GLU A 122 9.01 2.93 -26.00
N ARG A 123 9.37 4.21 -26.05
CA ARG A 123 10.03 4.91 -24.93
C ARG A 123 9.26 4.86 -23.61
N VAL A 124 7.92 4.70 -23.66
CA VAL A 124 7.09 4.57 -22.46
C VAL A 124 7.12 3.13 -21.98
N ARG A 125 7.06 2.15 -22.89
CA ARG A 125 7.16 0.72 -22.54
C ARG A 125 8.47 0.39 -21.84
N GLU A 126 9.59 0.94 -22.35
CA GLU A 126 10.93 0.75 -21.77
C GLU A 126 11.06 1.30 -20.34
N GLN A 127 10.21 2.28 -19.96
CA GLN A 127 10.18 2.85 -18.62
C GLN A 127 9.20 2.15 -17.67
N LEU A 128 8.48 1.13 -18.14
CA LEU A 128 7.60 0.34 -17.29
C LEU A 128 8.38 -0.79 -16.63
N ARG A 129 8.36 -0.84 -15.33
CA ARG A 129 8.76 -2.04 -14.60
C ARG A 129 7.51 -2.86 -14.30
N ILE A 130 7.46 -4.07 -14.81
CA ILE A 130 6.29 -4.96 -14.70
C ILE A 130 6.70 -6.18 -13.89
N VAL A 131 5.85 -6.55 -12.94
CA VAL A 131 6.02 -7.73 -12.08
C VAL A 131 4.75 -8.57 -12.15
N GLY A 132 4.91 -9.84 -12.40
CA GLY A 132 3.78 -10.78 -12.56
C GLY A 132 3.56 -11.18 -14.02
N PRO A 133 2.42 -11.82 -14.34
CA PRO A 133 1.32 -12.11 -13.40
C PRO A 133 1.69 -13.17 -12.36
N VAL A 134 1.25 -12.95 -11.13
CA VAL A 134 1.41 -13.88 -10.01
C VAL A 134 0.06 -14.16 -9.34
N PRO A 135 -0.17 -15.37 -8.81
CA PRO A 135 -1.39 -15.64 -8.04
C PRO A 135 -1.41 -14.80 -6.77
N LEU A 136 -2.59 -14.33 -6.40
CA LEU A 136 -2.82 -13.71 -5.10
C LEU A 136 -2.94 -14.82 -4.04
N ASP A 137 -2.14 -14.74 -3.00
CA ASP A 137 -2.16 -15.69 -1.90
C ASP A 137 -3.19 -15.31 -0.81
N GLN A 138 -3.38 -16.23 0.14
CA GLN A 138 -4.32 -16.02 1.25
C GLN A 138 -3.88 -14.89 2.21
N GLY A 139 -2.58 -14.62 2.32
CA GLY A 139 -2.06 -13.56 3.17
C GLY A 139 -2.50 -12.17 2.71
N TYR A 140 -2.57 -11.97 1.41
CA TYR A 140 -3.09 -10.73 0.82
C TYR A 140 -4.55 -10.47 1.21
N PHE A 141 -5.41 -11.49 1.14
CA PHE A 141 -6.83 -11.35 1.45
C PHE A 141 -7.08 -11.02 2.92
N ALA A 142 -6.37 -11.66 3.84
CA ALA A 142 -6.50 -11.41 5.27
C ALA A 142 -6.14 -9.96 5.67
N TRP A 143 -5.25 -9.31 4.91
CA TRP A 143 -4.87 -7.93 5.17
C TRP A 143 -5.81 -6.92 4.49
N SER A 144 -6.26 -7.19 3.25
CA SER A 144 -7.15 -6.31 2.50
C SER A 144 -8.54 -6.21 3.14
N GLU A 145 -9.08 -7.30 3.66
CA GLU A 145 -10.36 -7.32 4.39
C GLU A 145 -10.36 -6.39 5.62
N SER A 146 -9.21 -6.19 6.26
CA SER A 146 -9.09 -5.27 7.41
C SER A 146 -9.10 -3.78 7.05
N LEU A 147 -9.00 -3.44 5.75
CA LEU A 147 -8.92 -2.06 5.27
C LEU A 147 -10.15 -1.60 4.45
N GLU A 148 -10.92 -2.54 3.91
CA GLU A 148 -12.00 -2.24 2.95
C GLU A 148 -13.27 -3.05 3.27
N GLU A 149 -14.00 -2.67 4.33
CA GLU A 149 -15.31 -3.30 4.64
C GLU A 149 -16.41 -3.03 3.59
N ASP A 150 -16.20 -2.10 2.61
CA ASP A 150 -17.26 -1.60 1.73
C ASP A 150 -16.99 -1.70 0.21
N SER A 151 -15.98 -2.43 -0.28
CA SER A 151 -15.76 -2.49 -1.73
C SER A 151 -16.36 -3.75 -2.38
N GLU A 152 -17.42 -3.57 -3.19
CA GLU A 152 -17.99 -4.60 -4.09
C GLU A 152 -16.96 -5.17 -5.10
N GLU A 153 -15.77 -4.60 -5.16
CA GLU A 153 -14.69 -4.93 -6.11
C GLU A 153 -13.46 -5.59 -5.44
N ALA A 154 -13.61 -6.22 -4.29
CA ALA A 154 -12.48 -6.92 -3.67
C ALA A 154 -11.95 -8.07 -4.56
N PRO A 155 -10.62 -8.32 -4.61
CA PRO A 155 -10.07 -9.47 -5.30
C PRO A 155 -10.65 -10.78 -4.74
N VAL A 156 -10.79 -11.80 -5.58
CA VAL A 156 -11.33 -13.10 -5.18
C VAL A 156 -10.19 -14.12 -5.09
N GLN A 157 -10.34 -15.08 -4.19
CA GLN A 157 -9.41 -16.21 -4.09
C GLN A 157 -9.25 -16.92 -5.46
N GLY A 158 -8.00 -17.03 -5.92
CA GLY A 158 -7.66 -17.56 -7.24
C GLY A 158 -7.44 -16.49 -8.31
N ASP A 159 -7.62 -15.21 -7.98
CA ASP A 159 -7.21 -14.12 -8.86
C ASP A 159 -5.69 -14.04 -8.98
N TRP A 160 -5.26 -13.51 -10.11
CA TRP A 160 -3.87 -13.21 -10.44
C TRP A 160 -3.69 -11.72 -10.54
N ARG A 161 -2.46 -11.27 -10.28
CA ARG A 161 -2.11 -9.85 -10.31
C ARG A 161 -0.86 -9.59 -11.14
N THR A 162 -0.91 -8.53 -11.92
CA THR A 162 0.27 -7.88 -12.49
C THR A 162 0.43 -6.50 -11.91
N LEU A 163 1.62 -6.17 -11.43
CA LEU A 163 1.99 -4.84 -10.93
C LEU A 163 2.83 -4.11 -11.98
N MET A 164 2.54 -2.84 -12.16
CA MET A 164 3.32 -1.94 -13.00
C MET A 164 3.81 -0.77 -12.16
N PHE A 165 5.08 -0.41 -12.32
CA PHE A 165 5.71 0.75 -11.69
C PHE A 165 6.20 1.68 -12.79
N PHE A 166 5.92 2.97 -12.65
CA PHE A 166 6.26 3.96 -13.67
C PHE A 166 6.43 5.35 -13.06
N SER A 167 7.23 6.19 -13.72
CA SER A 167 7.47 7.56 -13.28
C SER A 167 6.22 8.44 -13.44
N TYR A 168 6.14 9.50 -12.65
CA TYR A 168 5.08 10.52 -12.78
C TYR A 168 5.06 11.14 -14.18
N GLY A 169 6.22 11.26 -14.85
CA GLY A 169 6.32 11.88 -16.16
C GLY A 169 5.56 11.15 -17.27
N ILE A 170 5.42 9.82 -17.18
CA ILE A 170 4.69 9.03 -18.17
C ILE A 170 3.30 8.58 -17.69
N ALA A 171 2.93 8.94 -16.46
CA ALA A 171 1.71 8.45 -15.81
C ALA A 171 0.43 8.72 -16.61
N GLN A 172 0.31 9.90 -17.22
CA GLN A 172 -0.86 10.25 -18.02
C GLN A 172 -1.01 9.32 -19.25
N GLN A 173 0.11 8.96 -19.91
CA GLN A 173 0.08 8.10 -21.07
C GLN A 173 -0.29 6.67 -20.66
N VAL A 174 0.33 6.15 -19.61
CA VAL A 174 0.06 4.82 -19.06
C VAL A 174 -1.40 4.68 -18.62
N THR A 175 -1.90 5.61 -17.81
CA THR A 175 -3.29 5.53 -17.31
C THR A 175 -4.34 5.72 -18.39
N ARG A 176 -4.06 6.52 -19.42
CA ARG A 176 -4.93 6.64 -20.61
C ARG A 176 -5.02 5.31 -21.34
N GLU A 177 -3.87 4.68 -21.58
CA GLU A 177 -3.82 3.43 -22.32
C GLU A 177 -4.44 2.27 -21.54
N LEU A 178 -4.24 2.18 -20.23
CA LEU A 178 -4.92 1.20 -19.38
C LEU A 178 -6.45 1.29 -19.50
N ARG A 179 -6.99 2.52 -19.53
CA ARG A 179 -8.44 2.75 -19.71
C ARG A 179 -8.90 2.37 -21.12
N ALA A 180 -8.10 2.68 -22.14
CA ALA A 180 -8.42 2.35 -23.53
C ALA A 180 -8.44 0.83 -23.73
N THR A 181 -7.41 0.13 -23.26
CA THR A 181 -7.32 -1.34 -23.31
C THR A 181 -8.50 -1.99 -22.59
N ARG A 182 -8.87 -1.49 -21.39
CA ARG A 182 -10.06 -1.98 -20.68
C ARG A 182 -11.33 -1.82 -21.49
N ALA A 183 -11.52 -0.67 -22.13
CA ALA A 183 -12.69 -0.41 -22.96
C ALA A 183 -12.72 -1.31 -24.22
N THR A 184 -11.58 -1.54 -24.85
CA THR A 184 -11.46 -2.44 -26.02
C THR A 184 -11.82 -3.87 -25.64
N ILE A 185 -11.26 -4.40 -24.56
CA ILE A 185 -11.56 -5.76 -24.10
C ILE A 185 -13.01 -5.91 -23.68
N ALA A 186 -13.57 -4.92 -22.98
CA ALA A 186 -14.98 -4.94 -22.60
C ALA A 186 -15.93 -4.92 -23.82
N ALA A 187 -15.53 -4.23 -24.90
CA ALA A 187 -16.31 -4.23 -26.15
C ALA A 187 -16.24 -5.56 -26.91
N LEU A 188 -15.12 -6.28 -26.79
CA LEU A 188 -14.91 -7.59 -27.44
C LEU A 188 -15.57 -8.73 -26.66
N LYS A 189 -15.63 -8.65 -25.33
CA LYS A 189 -16.29 -9.64 -24.49
C LYS A 189 -17.80 -9.42 -24.47
N LYS A 190 -18.52 -10.13 -25.35
CA LYS A 190 -20.00 -10.12 -25.40
C LYS A 190 -20.67 -11.05 -24.38
N ASN A 191 -19.92 -11.83 -23.62
CA ASN A 191 -20.46 -12.81 -22.69
C ASN A 191 -20.84 -12.16 -21.36
N VAL A 192 -22.13 -12.16 -21.07
CA VAL A 192 -22.70 -11.81 -19.77
C VAL A 192 -22.30 -12.90 -18.77
N GLY A 193 -21.46 -12.56 -17.78
CA GLY A 193 -21.13 -13.47 -16.68
C GLY A 193 -19.63 -13.59 -16.35
N GLU A 194 -18.73 -13.11 -17.19
CA GLU A 194 -17.30 -13.06 -16.85
C GLU A 194 -16.94 -11.78 -16.09
N ARG A 195 -16.28 -11.94 -14.95
CA ARG A 195 -15.83 -10.82 -14.13
C ARG A 195 -14.76 -10.01 -14.90
N PRO A 196 -14.92 -8.70 -15.07
CA PRO A 196 -13.94 -7.90 -15.79
C PRO A 196 -12.64 -7.80 -15.00
N VAL A 197 -11.52 -7.62 -15.70
CA VAL A 197 -10.25 -7.29 -15.09
C VAL A 197 -10.37 -5.96 -14.33
N GLN A 198 -9.90 -5.96 -13.10
CA GLN A 198 -9.86 -4.79 -12.24
C GLN A 198 -8.54 -4.05 -12.42
N ILE A 199 -8.59 -2.72 -12.44
CA ILE A 199 -7.41 -1.87 -12.52
C ILE A 199 -7.44 -0.89 -11.36
N ARG A 200 -6.43 -0.96 -10.49
CA ARG A 200 -6.24 0.00 -9.40
C ARG A 200 -4.94 0.76 -9.60
N CYS A 201 -5.00 2.08 -9.59
CA CYS A 201 -3.82 2.94 -9.66
C CYS A 201 -3.54 3.53 -8.29
N ASP A 202 -2.28 3.44 -7.85
CA ASP A 202 -1.79 3.95 -6.55
C ASP A 202 -2.61 3.46 -5.35
N GLY A 203 -3.14 2.24 -5.42
CA GLY A 203 -3.85 1.61 -4.32
C GLY A 203 -2.95 1.46 -3.09
N LEU A 204 -3.54 1.67 -1.89
CA LEU A 204 -2.82 1.54 -0.62
C LEU A 204 -2.42 0.10 -0.31
N ASP A 205 -3.14 -0.83 -0.87
CA ASP A 205 -3.11 -2.28 -0.69
C ASP A 205 -2.33 -3.03 -1.79
N VAL A 206 -1.66 -2.29 -2.67
CA VAL A 206 -1.03 -2.89 -3.86
C VAL A 206 0.31 -3.55 -3.54
N LEU A 207 0.95 -3.17 -2.40
CA LEU A 207 2.28 -3.64 -1.99
C LEU A 207 2.36 -3.93 -0.50
#